data_183f6e63c38333d8d210d8b337ae0846
#
_entry.id   183f6e63c38333d8d210d8b337ae0846
#
_cell.length_a   1.000
_cell.length_b   1.000
_cell.length_c   1.000
_cell.angle_alpha   90.00
_cell.angle_beta   90.00
_cell.angle_gamma   90.00
#
_symmetry.space_group_name_H-M   'P 1'
#
loop_
_entity.id
_entity.type
_entity.pdbx_description
1 polymer ?
#
loop_
_entity_poly.entity_id
_entity_poly.type
_entity_poly.pdbx_seq_one_letter_code
_entity_poly.pdbx_strand_id
1 'polypeptide(L)'
;QRQMCIRDRATVYPITMGMASVFDDKLIEDIYVTVSDEGRAKFHDARRHGRYGRGNEGLTFWNPNVNIFRDPRWGRGQETWGEDPYLTTRMGVAVVRGMQGPADAKYDKTHACAKHYAVHSGPEAKRHSFDVENLEPRDLWETYLPAFKALVQEADVKEVMCAYQRFEGEPCCGSNRLLTQILRDEWGYKHLVVSDCGAISDFFYQGRHETHPDAATSSASAVINGTDLECGVEYAHLDEAVERGLITEHRIDTSLRRLLEARFALGEMDDDALVPWSRISIDTVDCGTHRRMALDVTRKSMVLLHNNGILPLDKGDAGKI
;
A
#
# COMPACT_ATOMS: atom_id res chain seq x y z
N GLN A 1 -1.92 0.32 -10.23
CA GLN A 1 -2.99 -0.01 -11.20
C GLN A 1 -2.68 0.52 -12.60
N ARG A 2 -2.31 1.82 -12.76
CA ARG A 2 -2.07 2.42 -14.08
C ARG A 2 -0.92 1.77 -14.87
N GLN A 3 0.12 1.30 -14.19
CA GLN A 3 1.23 0.58 -14.83
C GLN A 3 0.85 -0.82 -15.31
N MET A 4 -0.04 -1.52 -14.62
CA MET A 4 -0.53 -2.84 -15.04
C MET A 4 -1.38 -2.75 -16.31
N CYS A 5 -2.29 -1.76 -16.39
CA CYS A 5 -3.14 -1.56 -17.56
C CYS A 5 -2.39 -1.21 -18.85
N ILE A 6 -1.17 -0.67 -18.76
CA ILE A 6 -0.34 -0.32 -19.93
C ILE A 6 0.41 -1.54 -20.47
N ARG A 7 0.70 -2.52 -19.61
CA ARG A 7 1.53 -3.68 -19.98
C ARG A 7 0.72 -4.94 -20.28
N ASP A 8 -0.45 -5.06 -19.69
CA ASP A 8 -1.31 -6.22 -19.84
C ASP A 8 -2.80 -5.84 -19.63
N ARG A 9 -3.68 -6.81 -19.75
CA ARG A 9 -5.12 -6.64 -19.57
C ARG A 9 -5.50 -6.66 -18.09
N ALA A 10 -6.33 -5.72 -17.63
CA ALA A 10 -6.93 -5.68 -16.31
C ALA A 10 -8.19 -4.81 -16.32
N THR A 11 -9.10 -5.02 -15.38
CA THR A 11 -10.24 -4.12 -15.18
C THR A 11 -9.75 -2.78 -14.64
N VAL A 12 -10.18 -1.68 -15.28
CA VAL A 12 -9.84 -0.31 -14.88
C VAL A 12 -11.01 0.28 -14.11
N TYR A 13 -10.78 0.56 -12.83
CA TYR A 13 -11.70 1.28 -11.96
C TYR A 13 -11.36 2.78 -11.91
N PRO A 14 -12.30 3.65 -11.49
CA PRO A 14 -11.99 5.06 -11.25
C PRO A 14 -10.82 5.22 -10.27
N ILE A 15 -10.20 6.40 -10.27
CA ILE A 15 -9.18 6.75 -9.27
C ILE A 15 -9.79 6.72 -7.87
N THR A 16 -8.95 6.50 -6.87
CA THR A 16 -9.37 6.34 -5.47
C THR A 16 -10.22 7.48 -4.94
N MET A 17 -9.88 8.75 -5.26
CA MET A 17 -10.71 9.91 -4.90
C MET A 17 -12.12 9.85 -5.53
N GLY A 18 -12.22 9.43 -6.78
CA GLY A 18 -13.52 9.22 -7.43
C GLY A 18 -14.32 8.09 -6.76
N MET A 19 -13.65 7.01 -6.37
CA MET A 19 -14.29 5.93 -5.61
C MET A 19 -14.69 6.38 -4.19
N ALA A 20 -13.92 7.23 -3.53
CA ALA A 20 -14.25 7.77 -2.21
C ALA A 20 -15.57 8.56 -2.21
N SER A 21 -15.87 9.29 -3.29
CA SER A 21 -17.10 10.08 -3.40
C SER A 21 -18.41 9.26 -3.48
N VAL A 22 -18.31 7.93 -3.55
CA VAL A 22 -19.47 7.03 -3.46
C VAL A 22 -19.99 6.88 -2.04
N PHE A 23 -19.16 7.08 -1.02
CA PHE A 23 -19.47 6.87 0.41
C PHE A 23 -20.05 5.48 0.73
N ASP A 24 -19.57 4.43 0.03
CA ASP A 24 -20.06 3.04 0.12
C ASP A 24 -18.86 2.10 0.30
N ASP A 25 -18.49 1.85 1.56
CA ASP A 25 -17.33 1.01 1.90
C ASP A 25 -17.55 -0.46 1.49
N LYS A 26 -18.80 -0.95 1.51
CA LYS A 26 -19.10 -2.31 1.03
C LYS A 26 -18.85 -2.45 -0.47
N LEU A 27 -19.23 -1.46 -1.27
CA LEU A 27 -18.94 -1.47 -2.70
C LEU A 27 -17.43 -1.45 -2.95
N ILE A 28 -16.68 -0.69 -2.16
CA ILE A 28 -15.21 -0.65 -2.26
C ILE A 28 -14.61 -2.03 -1.91
N GLU A 29 -15.07 -2.68 -0.85
CA GLU A 29 -14.65 -4.04 -0.52
C GLU A 29 -14.90 -5.00 -1.69
N ASP A 30 -16.11 -5.00 -2.26
CA ASP A 30 -16.48 -5.86 -3.39
C ASP A 30 -15.62 -5.60 -4.63
N ILE A 31 -15.28 -4.35 -4.93
CA ILE A 31 -14.34 -3.98 -5.99
C ILE A 31 -12.96 -4.62 -5.73
N TYR A 32 -12.45 -4.52 -4.50
CA TYR A 32 -11.12 -5.05 -4.19
C TYR A 32 -11.09 -6.59 -4.08
N VAL A 33 -12.24 -7.24 -3.85
CA VAL A 33 -12.38 -8.68 -4.09
C VAL A 33 -12.11 -9.02 -5.56
N THR A 34 -12.65 -8.26 -6.51
CA THR A 34 -12.38 -8.50 -7.94
C THR A 34 -10.94 -8.18 -8.33
N VAL A 35 -10.33 -7.14 -7.72
CA VAL A 35 -8.91 -6.82 -7.93
C VAL A 35 -8.01 -7.96 -7.48
N SER A 36 -8.29 -8.55 -6.31
CA SER A 36 -7.53 -9.71 -5.81
C SER A 36 -7.78 -10.99 -6.62
N ASP A 37 -8.99 -11.19 -7.18
CA ASP A 37 -9.27 -12.27 -8.12
C ASP A 37 -8.40 -12.17 -9.38
N GLU A 38 -8.34 -10.99 -9.99
CA GLU A 38 -7.50 -10.75 -11.16
C GLU A 38 -6.02 -10.90 -10.83
N GLY A 39 -5.59 -10.46 -9.64
CA GLY A 39 -4.22 -10.65 -9.15
C GLY A 39 -3.85 -12.13 -9.06
N ARG A 40 -4.70 -12.94 -8.43
CA ARG A 40 -4.50 -14.39 -8.32
C ARG A 40 -4.51 -15.09 -9.67
N ALA A 41 -5.46 -14.73 -10.54
CA ALA A 41 -5.54 -15.28 -11.88
C ALA A 41 -4.23 -15.08 -12.67
N LYS A 42 -3.69 -13.87 -12.64
CA LYS A 42 -2.43 -13.53 -13.30
C LYS A 42 -1.22 -14.23 -12.67
N PHE A 43 -1.13 -14.26 -11.34
CA PHE A 43 -0.04 -14.94 -10.63
C PHE A 43 0.05 -16.42 -11.01
N HIS A 44 -1.08 -17.14 -10.93
CA HIS A 44 -1.08 -18.57 -11.24
C HIS A 44 -0.92 -18.84 -12.76
N ASP A 45 -1.41 -17.95 -13.61
CA ASP A 45 -1.12 -18.04 -15.06
C ASP A 45 0.37 -17.86 -15.34
N ALA A 46 0.99 -16.85 -14.74
CA ALA A 46 2.43 -16.62 -14.86
C ALA A 46 3.26 -17.80 -14.36
N ARG A 47 2.87 -18.37 -13.20
CA ARG A 47 3.53 -19.54 -12.61
C ARG A 47 3.44 -20.76 -13.53
N ARG A 48 2.26 -21.06 -14.10
CA ARG A 48 2.07 -22.16 -15.06
C ARG A 48 2.90 -22.01 -16.33
N HIS A 49 3.19 -20.78 -16.75
CA HIS A 49 3.99 -20.49 -17.94
C HIS A 49 5.47 -20.17 -17.67
N GLY A 50 5.95 -20.43 -16.46
CA GLY A 50 7.37 -20.20 -16.09
C GLY A 50 7.76 -18.71 -16.04
N ARG A 51 6.81 -17.78 -15.89
CA ARG A 51 7.07 -16.34 -15.75
C ARG A 51 7.12 -15.85 -14.30
N TYR A 52 7.08 -16.77 -13.36
CA TYR A 52 7.10 -16.46 -11.93
C TYR A 52 8.28 -15.55 -11.55
N GLY A 53 8.03 -14.58 -10.66
CA GLY A 53 9.02 -13.62 -10.20
C GLY A 53 9.28 -12.43 -11.12
N ARG A 54 8.54 -12.30 -12.23
CA ARG A 54 8.58 -11.09 -13.05
C ARG A 54 7.72 -9.98 -12.45
N GLY A 55 8.09 -8.72 -12.72
CA GLY A 55 7.40 -7.56 -12.17
C GLY A 55 5.91 -7.53 -12.51
N ASN A 56 5.10 -7.10 -11.52
CA ASN A 56 3.64 -6.94 -11.60
C ASN A 56 2.82 -8.26 -11.68
N GLU A 57 3.42 -9.41 -11.42
CA GLU A 57 2.72 -10.71 -11.35
C GLU A 57 2.82 -11.33 -9.94
N GLY A 58 3.13 -10.53 -8.91
CA GLY A 58 3.18 -10.96 -7.51
C GLY A 58 1.82 -10.90 -6.80
N LEU A 59 1.81 -11.33 -5.53
CA LEU A 59 0.60 -11.39 -4.69
C LEU A 59 0.53 -10.31 -3.63
N THR A 60 1.55 -9.45 -3.54
CA THR A 60 1.55 -8.28 -2.67
C THR A 60 1.27 -7.03 -3.49
N PHE A 61 0.30 -6.26 -3.04
CA PHE A 61 -0.16 -5.04 -3.71
C PHE A 61 0.12 -3.83 -2.81
N TRP A 62 0.94 -2.89 -3.29
CA TRP A 62 1.26 -1.67 -2.55
C TRP A 62 0.10 -0.67 -2.57
N ASN A 63 -0.97 -1.06 -1.93
CA ASN A 63 -2.25 -0.34 -1.79
C ASN A 63 -2.97 -0.84 -0.53
N PRO A 64 -3.70 0.01 0.23
CA PRO A 64 -4.11 1.38 -0.10
C PRO A 64 -3.09 2.46 0.30
N ASN A 65 -3.12 3.59 -0.44
CA ASN A 65 -2.53 4.84 0.02
C ASN A 65 -3.53 5.55 0.93
N VAL A 66 -3.27 5.57 2.24
CA VAL A 66 -4.13 6.19 3.26
C VAL A 66 -3.55 7.50 3.81
N ASN A 67 -2.63 8.11 3.10
CA ASN A 67 -2.17 9.45 3.43
C ASN A 67 -3.29 10.47 3.20
N ILE A 68 -3.34 11.49 4.05
CA ILE A 68 -4.34 12.55 3.97
C ILE A 68 -3.98 13.57 2.89
N PHE A 69 -4.89 13.83 1.98
CA PHE A 69 -4.72 14.79 0.88
C PHE A 69 -5.04 16.20 1.38
N ARG A 70 -4.10 16.87 2.00
CA ARG A 70 -4.30 18.19 2.63
C ARG A 70 -3.88 19.39 1.76
N ASP A 71 -3.14 19.19 0.67
CA ASP A 71 -2.67 20.26 -0.22
C ASP A 71 -2.82 19.82 -1.69
N PRO A 72 -3.58 20.56 -2.52
CA PRO A 72 -3.83 20.19 -3.92
C PRO A 72 -2.56 20.21 -4.79
N ARG A 73 -1.47 20.81 -4.32
CA ARG A 73 -0.18 20.82 -5.01
C ARG A 73 0.61 19.54 -4.81
N TRP A 74 0.19 18.67 -3.91
CA TRP A 74 0.85 17.38 -3.71
C TRP A 74 0.63 16.46 -4.91
N GLY A 75 1.71 16.04 -5.58
CA GLY A 75 1.69 15.30 -6.84
C GLY A 75 1.07 13.90 -6.79
N ARG A 76 0.83 13.34 -5.58
CA ARG A 76 0.26 12.00 -5.36
C ARG A 76 -1.15 12.02 -4.77
N GLY A 77 -1.79 13.18 -4.69
CA GLY A 77 -3.13 13.33 -4.12
C GLY A 77 -4.18 12.41 -4.75
N GLN A 78 -4.11 12.19 -6.06
CA GLN A 78 -5.05 11.31 -6.79
C GLN A 78 -4.96 9.83 -6.39
N GLU A 79 -3.92 9.41 -5.68
CA GLU A 79 -3.79 8.03 -5.16
C GLU A 79 -4.55 7.83 -3.84
N THR A 80 -5.00 8.91 -3.20
CA THR A 80 -5.58 8.91 -1.85
C THR A 80 -7.11 8.88 -1.87
N TRP A 81 -7.70 8.71 -0.68
CA TRP A 81 -9.15 8.69 -0.46
C TRP A 81 -9.72 10.07 -0.11
N GLY A 82 -8.89 11.13 -0.16
CA GLY A 82 -9.28 12.50 0.14
C GLY A 82 -8.64 13.05 1.41
N GLU A 83 -9.28 14.06 1.98
CA GLU A 83 -8.75 14.83 3.11
C GLU A 83 -9.36 14.46 4.47
N ASP A 84 -10.46 13.68 4.48
CA ASP A 84 -11.13 13.28 5.71
C ASP A 84 -10.53 11.99 6.29
N PRO A 85 -10.04 12.00 7.56
CA PRO A 85 -9.42 10.83 8.17
C PRO A 85 -10.39 9.66 8.39
N TYR A 86 -11.67 9.92 8.68
CA TYR A 86 -12.65 8.87 8.90
C TYR A 86 -13.03 8.17 7.59
N LEU A 87 -13.33 8.94 6.54
CA LEU A 87 -13.59 8.38 5.20
C LEU A 87 -12.40 7.56 4.71
N THR A 88 -11.19 8.11 4.81
CA THR A 88 -9.95 7.40 4.45
C THR A 88 -9.80 6.10 5.24
N THR A 89 -10.12 6.11 6.53
CA THR A 89 -10.11 4.91 7.38
C THR A 89 -11.09 3.86 6.88
N ARG A 90 -12.36 4.21 6.67
CA ARG A 90 -13.38 3.24 6.24
C ARG A 90 -13.07 2.64 4.87
N MET A 91 -12.68 3.48 3.91
CA MET A 91 -12.29 3.03 2.58
C MET A 91 -11.02 2.17 2.62
N GLY A 92 -10.03 2.55 3.43
CA GLY A 92 -8.80 1.76 3.61
C GLY A 92 -9.07 0.38 4.20
N VAL A 93 -9.91 0.27 5.22
CA VAL A 93 -10.32 -1.03 5.82
C VAL A 93 -11.03 -1.91 4.78
N ALA A 94 -11.94 -1.33 3.99
CA ALA A 94 -12.64 -2.03 2.92
C ALA A 94 -11.68 -2.58 1.85
N VAL A 95 -10.70 -1.78 1.44
CA VAL A 95 -9.64 -2.21 0.51
C VAL A 95 -8.88 -3.41 1.06
N VAL A 96 -8.41 -3.34 2.29
CA VAL A 96 -7.62 -4.42 2.90
C VAL A 96 -8.43 -5.71 2.96
N ARG A 97 -9.68 -5.66 3.44
CA ARG A 97 -10.56 -6.83 3.53
C ARG A 97 -10.83 -7.47 2.16
N GLY A 98 -11.17 -6.65 1.16
CA GLY A 98 -11.41 -7.14 -0.19
C GLY A 98 -10.17 -7.76 -0.84
N MET A 99 -8.99 -7.22 -0.56
CA MET A 99 -7.74 -7.76 -1.10
C MET A 99 -7.30 -9.05 -0.42
N GLN A 100 -7.32 -9.09 0.91
CA GLN A 100 -6.75 -10.20 1.67
C GLN A 100 -7.67 -11.43 1.74
N GLY A 101 -8.95 -11.26 1.44
CA GLY A 101 -9.95 -12.33 1.50
C GLY A 101 -10.47 -12.59 2.92
N PRO A 102 -11.21 -13.69 3.15
CA PRO A 102 -11.78 -14.01 4.45
C PRO A 102 -10.70 -14.22 5.52
N ALA A 103 -10.91 -13.63 6.70
CA ALA A 103 -9.95 -13.70 7.81
C ALA A 103 -9.72 -15.11 8.37
N ASP A 104 -10.65 -16.03 8.15
CA ASP A 104 -10.58 -17.44 8.56
C ASP A 104 -10.05 -18.37 7.46
N ALA A 105 -9.66 -17.84 6.32
CA ALA A 105 -9.08 -18.62 5.23
C ALA A 105 -7.69 -19.17 5.64
N LYS A 106 -7.41 -20.42 5.24
CA LYS A 106 -6.08 -21.01 5.47
C LYS A 106 -4.96 -20.24 4.78
N TYR A 107 -5.24 -19.71 3.60
CA TYR A 107 -4.30 -18.92 2.82
C TYR A 107 -4.89 -17.54 2.53
N ASP A 108 -4.11 -16.51 2.78
CA ASP A 108 -4.46 -15.15 2.36
C ASP A 108 -4.64 -15.09 0.84
N LYS A 109 -5.62 -14.32 0.38
CA LYS A 109 -5.87 -14.21 -1.07
C LYS A 109 -4.79 -13.37 -1.75
N THR A 110 -4.52 -12.18 -1.26
CA THR A 110 -3.36 -11.33 -1.60
C THR A 110 -2.98 -10.53 -0.37
N HIS A 111 -1.81 -9.93 -0.35
CA HIS A 111 -1.46 -8.98 0.70
C HIS A 111 -1.71 -7.54 0.25
N ALA A 112 -2.39 -6.78 1.08
CA ALA A 112 -2.49 -5.33 0.99
C ALA A 112 -1.33 -4.68 1.76
N CYS A 113 -0.94 -3.47 1.36
CA CYS A 113 0.12 -2.71 1.99
C CYS A 113 -0.34 -1.30 2.31
N ALA A 114 -0.48 -0.98 3.59
CA ALA A 114 -0.83 0.36 4.06
C ALA A 114 0.33 1.33 3.83
N LYS A 115 0.11 2.41 3.08
CA LYS A 115 1.19 3.33 2.73
C LYS A 115 0.75 4.80 2.72
N HIS A 116 1.68 5.70 2.87
CA HIS A 116 3.09 5.58 3.28
C HIS A 116 3.19 6.01 4.74
N TYR A 117 3.71 5.17 5.59
CA TYR A 117 3.71 5.34 7.04
C TYR A 117 4.93 6.14 7.50
N ALA A 118 4.76 7.33 8.04
CA ALA A 118 3.54 8.10 8.24
C ALA A 118 3.75 9.58 7.84
N VAL A 119 2.63 10.33 7.83
CA VAL A 119 2.64 11.79 7.56
C VAL A 119 3.22 12.16 6.19
N HIS A 120 3.03 11.32 5.18
CA HIS A 120 3.56 11.52 3.83
C HIS A 120 2.58 12.32 2.94
N SER A 121 2.49 13.63 3.18
CA SER A 121 1.71 14.59 2.36
C SER A 121 2.45 15.91 2.20
N GLY A 122 3.77 15.86 2.25
CA GLY A 122 4.65 17.02 2.14
C GLY A 122 4.89 17.48 0.69
N PRO A 123 5.79 18.45 0.50
CA PRO A 123 6.10 18.96 -0.84
C PRO A 123 6.73 17.86 -1.71
N GLU A 124 6.10 17.52 -2.84
CA GLU A 124 6.55 16.42 -3.71
C GLU A 124 8.00 16.59 -4.18
N ALA A 125 8.42 17.82 -4.49
CA ALA A 125 9.79 18.12 -4.91
C ALA A 125 10.86 17.86 -3.82
N LYS A 126 10.43 17.74 -2.56
CA LYS A 126 11.31 17.50 -1.39
C LYS A 126 11.03 16.17 -0.70
N ARG A 127 10.27 15.26 -1.29
CA ARG A 127 9.86 14.02 -0.63
C ARG A 127 11.03 13.19 -0.05
N HIS A 128 12.20 13.28 -0.66
CA HIS A 128 13.43 12.58 -0.25
C HIS A 128 14.28 13.32 0.79
N SER A 129 13.92 14.56 1.14
CA SER A 129 14.70 15.38 2.09
C SER A 129 13.85 16.10 3.14
N PHE A 130 12.52 16.08 2.94
CA PHE A 130 11.58 16.74 3.84
C PHE A 130 11.63 16.14 5.26
N ASP A 131 11.50 16.98 6.28
CA ASP A 131 11.33 16.55 7.66
C ASP A 131 10.01 17.08 8.22
N VAL A 132 9.25 16.22 8.87
CA VAL A 132 8.04 16.62 9.60
C VAL A 132 8.45 17.06 11.00
N GLU A 133 8.73 18.33 11.15
CA GLU A 133 9.09 18.93 12.43
C GLU A 133 7.89 19.64 13.07
N ASN A 134 7.86 19.66 14.39
CA ASN A 134 6.89 20.42 15.19
C ASN A 134 5.40 20.10 14.85
N LEU A 135 5.11 18.85 14.50
CA LEU A 135 3.74 18.41 14.31
C LEU A 135 3.05 18.34 15.68
N GLU A 136 1.91 19.02 15.83
CA GLU A 136 1.12 18.94 17.05
C GLU A 136 0.69 17.48 17.32
N PRO A 137 0.83 16.98 18.56
CA PRO A 137 0.43 15.61 18.89
C PRO A 137 -1.00 15.29 18.49
N ARG A 138 -1.91 16.25 18.61
CA ARG A 138 -3.30 16.09 18.20
C ARG A 138 -3.43 15.80 16.70
N ASP A 139 -2.71 16.52 15.85
CA ASP A 139 -2.74 16.32 14.41
C ASP A 139 -2.19 14.94 14.04
N LEU A 140 -1.13 14.50 14.71
CA LEU A 140 -0.59 13.16 14.50
C LEU A 140 -1.63 12.09 14.80
N TRP A 141 -2.28 12.16 15.99
CA TRP A 141 -3.15 11.11 16.50
C TRP A 141 -4.60 11.18 15.98
N GLU A 142 -5.09 12.35 15.58
CA GLU A 142 -6.47 12.51 15.10
C GLU A 142 -6.57 12.62 13.57
N THR A 143 -5.47 12.93 12.86
CA THR A 143 -5.48 13.12 11.40
C THR A 143 -4.64 12.08 10.66
N TYR A 144 -3.36 11.91 11.03
CA TYR A 144 -2.42 11.15 10.19
C TYR A 144 -2.34 9.66 10.54
N LEU A 145 -2.54 9.28 11.80
CA LEU A 145 -2.41 7.89 12.24
C LEU A 145 -3.72 7.08 12.26
N PRO A 146 -4.94 7.64 12.34
CA PRO A 146 -6.15 6.86 12.52
C PRO A 146 -6.38 5.79 11.46
N ALA A 147 -6.16 6.12 10.18
CA ALA A 147 -6.33 5.16 9.10
C ALA A 147 -5.35 3.98 9.24
N PHE A 148 -4.06 4.24 9.47
CA PHE A 148 -3.07 3.17 9.68
C PHE A 148 -3.43 2.29 10.87
N LYS A 149 -3.81 2.89 12.00
CA LYS A 149 -4.24 2.14 13.20
C LYS A 149 -5.40 1.20 12.90
N ALA A 150 -6.42 1.68 12.20
CA ALA A 150 -7.56 0.86 11.84
C ALA A 150 -7.21 -0.26 10.85
N LEU A 151 -6.35 0.01 9.85
CA LEU A 151 -5.90 -1.03 8.93
C LEU A 151 -5.13 -2.13 9.66
N VAL A 152 -4.36 -1.78 10.69
CA VAL A 152 -3.66 -2.75 11.54
C VAL A 152 -4.62 -3.51 12.44
N GLN A 153 -5.48 -2.81 13.20
CA GLN A 153 -6.26 -3.42 14.28
C GLN A 153 -7.62 -3.98 13.86
N GLU A 154 -8.27 -3.39 12.82
CA GLU A 154 -9.57 -3.84 12.34
C GLU A 154 -9.50 -4.75 11.11
N ALA A 155 -8.49 -4.56 10.25
CA ALA A 155 -8.37 -5.26 8.98
C ALA A 155 -7.15 -6.21 8.89
N ASP A 156 -6.30 -6.23 9.91
CA ASP A 156 -5.09 -7.09 9.99
C ASP A 156 -4.23 -6.99 8.72
N VAL A 157 -3.93 -5.75 8.29
CA VAL A 157 -3.15 -5.50 7.07
C VAL A 157 -1.80 -6.20 7.12
N LYS A 158 -1.44 -6.95 6.07
CA LYS A 158 -0.26 -7.82 6.04
C LYS A 158 1.05 -7.11 5.70
N GLU A 159 0.97 -5.91 5.12
CA GLU A 159 2.14 -5.08 4.90
C GLU A 159 1.90 -3.62 5.30
N VAL A 160 2.95 -2.97 5.77
CA VAL A 160 3.02 -1.52 5.96
C VAL A 160 4.26 -1.01 5.24
N MET A 161 4.12 0.04 4.44
CA MET A 161 5.25 0.68 3.76
C MET A 161 5.63 1.96 4.48
N CYS A 162 6.88 2.05 4.95
CA CYS A 162 7.40 3.28 5.52
C CYS A 162 7.69 4.33 4.45
N ALA A 163 7.55 5.60 4.82
CA ALA A 163 7.62 6.73 3.90
C ALA A 163 9.06 7.19 3.63
N TYR A 164 9.23 7.98 2.55
CA TYR A 164 10.53 8.52 2.16
C TYR A 164 11.12 9.52 3.15
N GLN A 165 10.29 10.45 3.67
CA GLN A 165 10.77 11.59 4.43
C GLN A 165 11.22 11.22 5.84
N ARG A 166 11.73 12.22 6.55
CA ARG A 166 11.98 12.14 8.00
C ARG A 166 10.73 12.53 8.79
N PHE A 167 10.70 12.08 10.03
CA PHE A 167 9.74 12.46 11.04
C PHE A 167 10.52 12.76 12.34
N GLU A 168 10.46 14.01 12.78
CA GLU A 168 11.20 14.48 13.99
C GLU A 168 12.71 14.15 13.91
N GLY A 169 13.32 14.36 12.75
CA GLY A 169 14.73 14.11 12.49
C GLY A 169 15.09 12.67 12.12
N GLU A 170 14.24 11.68 12.40
CA GLU A 170 14.48 10.28 12.06
C GLU A 170 13.92 9.95 10.66
N PRO A 171 14.65 9.22 9.79
CA PRO A 171 14.07 8.66 8.59
C PRO A 171 12.87 7.78 8.94
N CYS A 172 11.71 7.92 8.27
CA CYS A 172 10.54 7.11 8.58
C CYS A 172 10.82 5.60 8.54
N CYS A 173 11.65 5.15 7.58
CA CYS A 173 12.05 3.74 7.47
C CYS A 173 13.13 3.31 8.49
N GLY A 174 13.61 4.21 9.31
CA GLY A 174 14.54 3.95 10.43
C GLY A 174 14.02 4.51 11.76
N SER A 175 12.76 4.93 11.83
CA SER A 175 12.22 5.55 13.03
C SER A 175 11.80 4.52 14.07
N ASN A 176 12.51 4.53 15.19
CA ASN A 176 12.12 3.72 16.35
C ASN A 176 10.74 4.12 16.89
N ARG A 177 10.43 5.42 16.91
CA ARG A 177 9.15 5.91 17.38
C ARG A 177 7.99 5.39 16.52
N LEU A 178 8.07 5.55 15.21
CA LEU A 178 6.99 5.14 14.31
C LEU A 178 6.87 3.61 14.20
N LEU A 179 7.98 2.93 13.87
CA LEU A 179 7.93 1.51 13.49
C LEU A 179 7.93 0.57 14.70
N THR A 180 8.67 0.89 15.75
CA THR A 180 8.75 0.04 16.94
C THR A 180 7.69 0.43 17.96
N GLN A 181 7.78 1.64 18.53
CA GLN A 181 6.95 2.04 19.65
C GLN A 181 5.46 2.12 19.27
N ILE A 182 5.10 2.83 18.20
CA ILE A 182 3.70 3.01 17.80
C ILE A 182 3.18 1.78 17.06
N LEU A 183 3.81 1.40 15.94
CA LEU A 183 3.27 0.36 15.08
C LEU A 183 3.30 -1.01 15.75
N ARG A 184 4.44 -1.43 16.31
CA ARG A 184 4.59 -2.79 16.86
C ARG A 184 4.16 -2.89 18.32
N ASP A 185 4.66 -2.01 19.19
CA ASP A 185 4.44 -2.16 20.64
C ASP A 185 3.03 -1.70 21.04
N GLU A 186 2.59 -0.51 20.57
CA GLU A 186 1.27 0.03 20.94
C GLU A 186 0.13 -0.62 20.15
N TRP A 187 0.27 -0.77 18.83
CA TRP A 187 -0.81 -1.33 18.00
C TRP A 187 -0.74 -2.84 17.81
N GLY A 188 0.35 -3.49 18.23
CA GLY A 188 0.53 -4.94 18.19
C GLY A 188 0.81 -5.50 16.79
N TYR A 189 1.32 -4.70 15.87
CA TYR A 189 1.60 -5.12 14.49
C TYR A 189 2.70 -6.19 14.42
N LYS A 190 2.39 -7.33 13.79
CA LYS A 190 3.29 -8.48 13.73
C LYS A 190 3.83 -8.79 12.34
N HIS A 191 3.22 -8.22 11.31
CA HIS A 191 3.51 -8.52 9.91
C HIS A 191 4.67 -7.71 9.33
N LEU A 192 4.82 -7.74 8.02
CA LEU A 192 5.94 -7.22 7.27
C LEU A 192 5.91 -5.68 7.18
N VAL A 193 7.06 -5.04 7.37
CA VAL A 193 7.29 -3.66 7.00
C VAL A 193 8.25 -3.60 5.83
N VAL A 194 7.83 -2.95 4.74
CA VAL A 194 8.65 -2.73 3.54
C VAL A 194 9.03 -1.26 3.42
N SER A 195 10.22 -0.97 2.90
CA SER A 195 10.59 0.41 2.57
C SER A 195 9.91 0.87 1.28
N ASP A 196 9.65 2.18 1.13
CA ASP A 196 9.44 2.73 -0.20
C ASP A 196 10.74 2.62 -1.03
N CYS A 197 10.62 2.64 -2.36
CA CYS A 197 11.74 2.30 -3.25
C CYS A 197 12.89 3.31 -3.15
N GLY A 198 14.07 2.82 -2.71
CA GLY A 198 15.25 3.63 -2.48
C GLY A 198 15.20 4.50 -1.23
N ALA A 199 14.22 4.30 -0.33
CA ALA A 199 14.11 5.11 0.89
C ALA A 199 15.27 4.92 1.86
N ILE A 200 15.93 3.75 1.86
CA ILE A 200 17.10 3.52 2.71
C ILE A 200 18.33 4.29 2.19
N SER A 201 18.46 4.45 0.87
CA SER A 201 19.50 5.31 0.27
C SER A 201 19.40 6.75 0.73
N ASP A 202 18.17 7.22 1.01
CA ASP A 202 17.96 8.60 1.46
C ASP A 202 18.63 8.91 2.79
N PHE A 203 18.90 7.90 3.64
CA PHE A 203 19.53 8.10 4.94
C PHE A 203 20.93 8.71 4.84
N PHE A 204 21.69 8.37 3.80
CA PHE A 204 23.11 8.76 3.67
C PHE A 204 23.44 9.57 2.41
N TYR A 205 22.55 9.63 1.40
CA TYR A 205 22.84 10.39 0.19
C TYR A 205 22.87 11.88 0.46
N GLN A 206 23.87 12.54 -0.14
CA GLN A 206 24.05 13.99 -0.05
C GLN A 206 22.81 14.72 -0.61
N GLY A 207 22.36 15.75 0.11
CA GLY A 207 21.18 16.53 -0.23
C GLY A 207 19.86 15.86 0.14
N ARG A 208 19.91 14.69 0.80
CA ARG A 208 18.72 14.00 1.33
C ARG A 208 18.68 14.06 2.86
N HIS A 209 18.71 12.94 3.57
CA HIS A 209 18.61 12.96 5.03
C HIS A 209 19.93 13.28 5.72
N GLU A 210 21.05 12.71 5.22
CA GLU A 210 22.38 12.85 5.77
C GLU A 210 22.47 12.48 7.27
N THR A 211 21.64 11.52 7.70
CA THR A 211 21.56 11.05 9.08
C THR A 211 22.52 9.88 9.37
N HIS A 212 22.99 9.20 8.34
CA HIS A 212 23.88 8.05 8.43
C HIS A 212 25.06 8.23 7.49
N PRO A 213 26.24 7.63 7.82
CA PRO A 213 27.44 7.83 7.02
C PRO A 213 27.50 7.00 5.74
N ASP A 214 26.83 5.83 5.70
CA ASP A 214 26.96 4.86 4.61
C ASP A 214 25.78 3.88 4.53
N ALA A 215 25.78 3.03 3.51
CA ALA A 215 24.72 2.03 3.26
C ALA A 215 24.66 0.96 4.36
N ALA A 216 25.78 0.47 4.87
CA ALA A 216 25.80 -0.56 5.90
C ALA A 216 25.17 -0.06 7.21
N THR A 217 25.50 1.15 7.65
CA THR A 217 24.91 1.78 8.83
C THR A 217 23.43 2.06 8.63
N SER A 218 23.04 2.52 7.44
CA SER A 218 21.63 2.79 7.08
C SER A 218 20.79 1.52 7.08
N SER A 219 21.31 0.43 6.49
CA SER A 219 20.65 -0.87 6.45
C SER A 219 20.47 -1.46 7.85
N ALA A 220 21.53 -1.42 8.68
CA ALA A 220 21.46 -1.86 10.06
C ALA A 220 20.41 -1.08 10.85
N SER A 221 20.41 0.25 10.74
CA SER A 221 19.45 1.12 11.43
C SER A 221 18.01 0.82 11.00
N ALA A 222 17.75 0.68 9.71
CA ALA A 222 16.43 0.36 9.18
C ALA A 222 15.92 -0.98 9.72
N VAL A 223 16.72 -2.05 9.66
CA VAL A 223 16.35 -3.38 10.18
C VAL A 223 16.13 -3.34 11.69
N ILE A 224 17.03 -2.72 12.46
CA ILE A 224 16.93 -2.63 13.92
C ILE A 224 15.63 -1.93 14.34
N ASN A 225 15.25 -0.87 13.64
CA ASN A 225 14.08 -0.08 13.97
C ASN A 225 12.76 -0.64 13.39
N GLY A 226 12.81 -1.68 12.54
CA GLY A 226 11.60 -2.42 12.20
C GLY A 226 11.25 -2.56 10.72
N THR A 227 12.06 -2.03 9.79
CA THR A 227 11.90 -2.28 8.34
C THR A 227 12.48 -3.64 7.99
N ASP A 228 11.61 -4.56 7.60
CA ASP A 228 11.96 -5.97 7.38
C ASP A 228 12.43 -6.25 5.94
N LEU A 229 11.87 -5.55 4.96
CA LEU A 229 12.15 -5.73 3.54
C LEU A 229 12.46 -4.39 2.88
N GLU A 230 13.40 -4.38 1.98
CA GLU A 230 13.76 -3.20 1.21
C GLU A 230 13.28 -3.28 -0.26
N CYS A 231 12.77 -2.17 -0.78
CA CYS A 231 12.69 -1.89 -2.20
C CYS A 231 13.89 -1.04 -2.61
N GLY A 232 15.04 -1.67 -2.82
CA GLY A 232 16.31 -1.00 -3.10
C GLY A 232 17.45 -2.01 -3.24
N VAL A 233 18.66 -1.57 -2.93
CA VAL A 233 19.87 -2.39 -3.02
C VAL A 233 20.75 -2.30 -1.76
N GLU A 234 20.38 -1.48 -0.79
CA GLU A 234 21.21 -1.18 0.38
C GLU A 234 21.31 -2.38 1.33
N TYR A 235 20.28 -3.25 1.39
CA TYR A 235 20.33 -4.48 2.21
C TYR A 235 21.36 -5.50 1.72
N ALA A 236 21.94 -5.31 0.53
CA ALA A 236 23.14 -6.04 0.13
C ALA A 236 24.37 -5.74 1.01
N HIS A 237 24.34 -4.67 1.83
CA HIS A 237 25.38 -4.30 2.80
C HIS A 237 25.10 -4.81 4.21
N LEU A 238 24.11 -5.69 4.42
CA LEU A 238 23.85 -6.25 5.74
C LEU A 238 24.93 -7.21 6.21
N ASP A 239 25.63 -7.90 5.30
CA ASP A 239 26.82 -8.70 5.60
C ASP A 239 27.96 -7.83 6.17
N GLU A 240 28.29 -6.73 5.51
CA GLU A 240 29.24 -5.73 6.01
C GLU A 240 28.79 -5.16 7.37
N ALA A 241 27.49 -4.90 7.55
CA ALA A 241 26.98 -4.38 8.81
C ALA A 241 27.16 -5.39 9.96
N VAL A 242 27.02 -6.69 9.72
CA VAL A 242 27.29 -7.76 10.69
C VAL A 242 28.79 -7.83 11.02
N GLU A 243 29.65 -7.81 10.00
CA GLU A 243 31.12 -7.82 10.18
C GLU A 243 31.62 -6.63 11.02
N ARG A 244 30.99 -5.45 10.82
CA ARG A 244 31.28 -4.22 11.60
C ARG A 244 30.64 -4.20 12.97
N GLY A 245 29.84 -5.22 13.35
CA GLY A 245 29.15 -5.28 14.64
C GLY A 245 28.00 -4.27 14.79
N LEU A 246 27.46 -3.74 13.70
CA LEU A 246 26.35 -2.78 13.69
C LEU A 246 25.00 -3.45 13.92
N ILE A 247 24.87 -4.71 13.51
CA ILE A 247 23.66 -5.54 13.66
C ILE A 247 24.07 -7.00 13.89
N THR A 248 23.20 -7.80 14.49
CA THR A 248 23.41 -9.24 14.64
C THR A 248 22.61 -10.03 13.59
N GLU A 249 23.10 -11.20 13.17
CA GLU A 249 22.36 -12.14 12.31
C GLU A 249 20.97 -12.46 12.90
N HIS A 250 20.88 -12.68 14.21
CA HIS A 250 19.60 -12.94 14.89
C HIS A 250 18.56 -11.83 14.65
N ARG A 251 18.99 -10.57 14.55
CA ARG A 251 18.05 -9.48 14.24
C ARG A 251 17.58 -9.53 12.77
N ILE A 252 18.47 -9.90 11.86
CA ILE A 252 18.14 -10.12 10.45
C ILE A 252 17.17 -11.32 10.31
N ASP A 253 17.43 -12.42 11.03
CA ASP A 253 16.54 -13.59 11.07
C ASP A 253 15.11 -13.27 11.49
N THR A 254 14.95 -12.29 12.40
CA THR A 254 13.61 -11.82 12.79
C THR A 254 12.84 -11.22 11.62
N SER A 255 13.50 -10.42 10.79
CA SER A 255 12.91 -9.83 9.58
C SER A 255 12.67 -10.86 8.48
N LEU A 256 13.65 -11.77 8.27
CA LEU A 256 13.52 -12.87 7.33
C LEU A 256 12.34 -13.79 7.70
N ARG A 257 12.14 -14.09 8.98
CA ARG A 257 11.01 -14.88 9.45
C ARG A 257 9.67 -14.24 9.03
N ARG A 258 9.47 -12.95 9.24
CA ARG A 258 8.25 -12.24 8.83
C ARG A 258 8.01 -12.31 7.31
N LEU A 259 9.08 -12.18 6.53
CA LEU A 259 9.01 -12.32 5.07
C LEU A 259 8.57 -13.74 4.67
N LEU A 260 9.17 -14.75 5.27
CA LEU A 260 8.83 -16.14 4.98
C LEU A 260 7.40 -16.49 5.46
N GLU A 261 6.99 -16.03 6.64
CA GLU A 261 5.61 -16.19 7.14
C GLU A 261 4.60 -15.57 6.17
N ALA A 262 4.87 -14.39 5.61
CA ALA A 262 4.03 -13.77 4.59
C ALA A 262 3.90 -14.64 3.32
N ARG A 263 5.01 -15.21 2.85
CA ARG A 263 5.00 -16.11 1.68
C ARG A 263 4.30 -17.43 1.93
N PHE A 264 4.43 -18.00 3.15
CA PHE A 264 3.68 -19.17 3.55
C PHE A 264 2.17 -18.88 3.65
N ALA A 265 1.79 -17.75 4.24
CA ALA A 265 0.39 -17.32 4.32
C ALA A 265 -0.26 -17.14 2.93
N LEU A 266 0.50 -16.68 1.94
CA LEU A 266 0.05 -16.60 0.55
C LEU A 266 -0.02 -17.96 -0.17
N GLY A 267 0.51 -19.03 0.42
CA GLY A 267 0.60 -20.36 -0.21
C GLY A 267 1.65 -20.45 -1.32
N GLU A 268 2.61 -19.54 -1.37
CA GLU A 268 3.65 -19.55 -2.41
C GLU A 268 4.61 -20.74 -2.30
N MET A 269 4.74 -21.30 -1.09
CA MET A 269 5.62 -22.42 -0.78
C MET A 269 4.93 -23.79 -0.88
N ASP A 270 3.60 -23.78 -1.08
CA ASP A 270 2.80 -25.01 -1.16
C ASP A 270 2.47 -25.37 -2.62
N ASP A 271 2.01 -26.61 -2.81
CA ASP A 271 1.47 -27.07 -4.09
C ASP A 271 0.20 -26.28 -4.43
N ASP A 272 0.09 -25.82 -5.69
CA ASP A 272 -1.08 -25.10 -6.19
C ASP A 272 -2.40 -25.84 -5.93
N ALA A 273 -2.40 -27.18 -5.90
CA ALA A 273 -3.58 -27.97 -5.59
C ALA A 273 -4.15 -27.74 -4.19
N LEU A 274 -3.29 -27.33 -3.23
CA LEU A 274 -3.66 -27.03 -1.84
C LEU A 274 -4.18 -25.60 -1.67
N VAL A 275 -3.89 -24.70 -2.62
CA VAL A 275 -4.24 -23.28 -2.57
C VAL A 275 -5.54 -23.03 -3.32
N PRO A 276 -6.68 -22.77 -2.65
CA PRO A 276 -7.98 -22.60 -3.33
C PRO A 276 -7.98 -21.53 -4.43
N TRP A 277 -7.21 -20.47 -4.23
CA TRP A 277 -7.10 -19.34 -5.14
C TRP A 277 -6.43 -19.68 -6.47
N SER A 278 -5.72 -20.81 -6.57
CA SER A 278 -5.08 -21.29 -7.81
C SER A 278 -6.09 -21.66 -8.90
N ARG A 279 -7.36 -21.89 -8.52
CA ARG A 279 -8.45 -22.26 -9.42
C ARG A 279 -9.08 -21.07 -10.12
N ILE A 280 -8.74 -19.84 -9.75
CA ILE A 280 -9.26 -18.64 -10.41
C ILE A 280 -8.70 -18.59 -11.84
N SER A 281 -9.61 -18.66 -12.83
CA SER A 281 -9.23 -18.66 -14.25
C SER A 281 -8.69 -17.31 -14.70
N ILE A 282 -7.76 -17.33 -15.63
CA ILE A 282 -7.28 -16.11 -16.32
C ILE A 282 -8.41 -15.36 -17.05
N ASP A 283 -9.49 -16.03 -17.41
CA ASP A 283 -10.68 -15.42 -18.03
C ASP A 283 -11.44 -14.47 -17.07
N THR A 284 -11.13 -14.52 -15.77
CA THR A 284 -11.66 -13.58 -14.78
C THR A 284 -11.12 -12.17 -15.03
N VAL A 285 -9.92 -12.06 -15.63
CA VAL A 285 -9.27 -10.77 -15.89
C VAL A 285 -10.06 -9.96 -16.90
N ASP A 286 -10.48 -8.76 -16.49
CA ASP A 286 -11.25 -7.83 -17.33
C ASP A 286 -12.53 -8.48 -17.90
N CYS A 287 -13.19 -9.34 -17.12
CA CYS A 287 -14.41 -10.01 -17.52
C CYS A 287 -15.61 -9.05 -17.55
N GLY A 288 -16.70 -9.49 -18.20
CA GLY A 288 -17.91 -8.67 -18.35
C GLY A 288 -18.54 -8.23 -17.03
N THR A 289 -18.43 -9.03 -15.97
CA THR A 289 -18.91 -8.69 -14.62
C THR A 289 -18.08 -7.58 -14.00
N HIS A 290 -16.77 -7.66 -14.06
CA HIS A 290 -15.85 -6.62 -13.53
C HIS A 290 -16.03 -5.30 -14.28
N ARG A 291 -16.18 -5.33 -15.61
CA ARG A 291 -16.46 -4.13 -16.42
C ARG A 291 -17.78 -3.48 -16.04
N ARG A 292 -18.83 -4.27 -15.76
CA ARG A 292 -20.11 -3.71 -15.26
C ARG A 292 -19.93 -3.04 -13.90
N MET A 293 -19.22 -3.66 -12.99
CA MET A 293 -18.92 -3.07 -11.67
C MET A 293 -18.13 -1.77 -11.80
N ALA A 294 -17.14 -1.70 -12.71
CA ALA A 294 -16.40 -0.48 -12.99
C ALA A 294 -17.30 0.64 -13.53
N LEU A 295 -18.25 0.31 -14.41
CA LEU A 295 -19.24 1.28 -14.90
C LEU A 295 -20.19 1.74 -13.79
N ASP A 296 -20.65 0.84 -12.94
CA ASP A 296 -21.60 1.17 -11.85
C ASP A 296 -20.96 2.06 -10.80
N VAL A 297 -19.71 1.77 -10.36
CA VAL A 297 -19.01 2.65 -9.44
C VAL A 297 -18.69 4.01 -10.07
N THR A 298 -18.36 4.05 -11.37
CA THR A 298 -18.17 5.32 -12.10
C THR A 298 -19.43 6.17 -12.08
N ARG A 299 -20.60 5.58 -12.31
CA ARG A 299 -21.89 6.29 -12.25
C ARG A 299 -22.18 6.82 -10.85
N LYS A 300 -21.93 6.01 -9.83
CA LYS A 300 -22.12 6.39 -8.42
C LYS A 300 -21.15 7.46 -7.94
N SER A 301 -19.97 7.57 -8.55
CA SER A 301 -18.93 8.53 -8.17
C SER A 301 -19.19 9.95 -8.68
N MET A 302 -20.13 10.13 -9.58
CA MET A 302 -20.47 11.45 -10.13
C MET A 302 -21.35 12.22 -9.15
N VAL A 303 -20.87 13.37 -8.69
CA VAL A 303 -21.56 14.24 -7.73
C VAL A 303 -22.06 15.51 -8.44
N LEU A 304 -23.38 15.71 -8.41
CA LEU A 304 -23.98 16.93 -8.95
C LEU A 304 -23.91 18.05 -7.90
N LEU A 305 -22.93 18.94 -8.03
CA LEU A 305 -22.72 20.04 -7.07
C LEU A 305 -23.70 21.20 -7.29
N HIS A 306 -24.09 21.44 -8.53
CA HIS A 306 -25.04 22.50 -8.89
C HIS A 306 -25.77 22.16 -10.19
N ASN A 307 -27.05 22.49 -10.28
CA ASN A 307 -27.85 22.39 -11.50
C ASN A 307 -28.71 23.62 -11.66
N ASN A 308 -28.54 24.32 -12.75
CA ASN A 308 -29.34 25.50 -13.14
C ASN A 308 -30.66 25.13 -13.85
N GLY A 309 -31.06 23.87 -13.79
CA GLY A 309 -32.29 23.37 -14.45
C GLY A 309 -32.04 22.73 -15.82
N ILE A 310 -30.80 22.67 -16.31
CA ILE A 310 -30.49 22.03 -17.60
C ILE A 310 -30.50 20.50 -17.51
N LEU A 311 -30.25 19.93 -16.34
CA LEU A 311 -30.26 18.48 -16.12
C LEU A 311 -31.59 18.01 -15.49
N PRO A 312 -32.14 16.83 -15.89
CA PRO A 312 -31.60 15.91 -16.91
C PRO A 312 -31.81 16.47 -18.33
N LEU A 313 -30.86 16.20 -19.22
CA LEU A 313 -30.99 16.55 -20.62
C LEU A 313 -32.11 15.73 -21.28
N ASP A 314 -33.00 16.40 -22.02
CA ASP A 314 -33.92 15.69 -22.92
C ASP A 314 -33.16 15.21 -24.15
N LYS A 315 -33.25 13.92 -24.46
CA LYS A 315 -32.60 13.34 -25.64
C LYS A 315 -33.12 13.93 -26.96
N GLY A 316 -34.35 14.45 -26.95
CA GLY A 316 -34.96 15.10 -28.13
C GLY A 316 -34.40 16.51 -28.39
N ASP A 317 -33.99 17.18 -27.31
CA ASP A 317 -33.48 18.56 -27.36
C ASP A 317 -31.95 18.65 -27.39
N ALA A 318 -31.28 17.54 -27.07
CA ALA A 318 -29.82 17.45 -27.14
C ALA A 318 -29.40 17.46 -28.62
N GLY A 319 -29.01 18.60 -29.12
CA GLY A 319 -28.28 18.69 -30.37
C GLY A 319 -27.01 17.87 -30.37
N LYS A 320 -26.11 18.08 -31.28
CA LYS A 320 -24.77 17.45 -31.21
C LYS A 320 -24.04 18.00 -29.97
N ILE A 321 -23.77 17.11 -29.01
CA ILE A 321 -22.87 17.34 -27.88
C ILE A 321 -21.44 17.24 -28.39
#